data_d8a2dde4e6a4d2d210244bc4913b9f02
#
_entry.id   d8a2dde4e6a4d2d210244bc4913b9f02
#
_cell.length_a   1.000
_cell.length_b   1.000
_cell.length_c   1.000
_cell.angle_alpha   90.00
_cell.angle_beta   90.00
_cell.angle_gamma   90.00
#
_symmetry.space_group_name_H-M   'P 1'
#
loop_
_entity.id
_entity.type
_entity.pdbx_description
1 polymer ?
#
loop_
_entity_poly.entity_id
_entity_poly.type
_entity_poly.pdbx_seq_one_letter_code
_entity_poly.pdbx_strand_id
1 'polypeptide(L)'
;IATYISDHYEQAVFMTAAKLGEQVGVSESTVVRFAIGLGYEGYPEFQEALEEWVKNKLNAVQKVGAKYGNSTQAEVLQSVLTADIEKIQDTIVNVDAVAFDAAVDIILEAETIYLVGVRSCEPLADFLHFYLNMIRGNIVLIKTTSVTEMFEQMIRINEKDAIIGISFPRYSMRTLKAMEFANDRNAKVITITDSIHSPMNLYSSCNLLARSDMVSIVDSLVAPLSLINALVVALCLKRPQMVKQNLETLEEVWNNYQVYLNAVSYTHLRAHETVLDL
;
A
#
# COMPACT_ATOMS: atom_id res chain seq x y z
N ILE A 1 -10.34 8.20 35.00
CA ILE A 1 -9.75 7.94 33.66
C ILE A 1 -9.84 6.45 33.37
N ALA A 2 -9.23 5.57 34.15
CA ALA A 2 -9.19 4.11 33.89
C ALA A 2 -10.60 3.52 33.68
N THR A 3 -11.55 3.84 34.54
CA THR A 3 -12.93 3.35 34.44
C THR A 3 -13.59 3.77 33.13
N TYR A 4 -13.44 5.05 32.76
CA TYR A 4 -13.97 5.56 31.49
C TYR A 4 -13.36 4.83 30.29
N ILE A 5 -12.03 4.67 30.26
CA ILE A 5 -11.35 3.95 29.19
C ILE A 5 -11.81 2.50 29.12
N SER A 6 -11.99 1.81 30.26
CA SER A 6 -12.47 0.43 30.32
C SER A 6 -13.88 0.27 29.74
N ASP A 7 -14.76 1.23 30.05
CA ASP A 7 -16.17 1.16 29.68
C ASP A 7 -16.44 1.71 28.27
N HIS A 8 -15.55 2.60 27.78
CA HIS A 8 -15.68 3.33 26.51
C HIS A 8 -14.40 3.28 25.66
N TYR A 9 -13.65 2.17 25.72
CA TYR A 9 -12.37 2.04 24.99
C TYR A 9 -12.50 2.28 23.49
N GLU A 10 -13.66 1.95 22.90
CA GLU A 10 -13.98 2.17 21.50
C GLU A 10 -13.89 3.65 21.08
N GLN A 11 -14.23 4.56 21.99
CA GLN A 11 -14.19 6.00 21.79
C GLN A 11 -12.90 6.60 22.32
N ALA A 12 -12.46 6.16 23.50
CA ALA A 12 -11.28 6.67 24.19
C ALA A 12 -10.01 6.56 23.34
N VAL A 13 -9.89 5.50 22.55
CA VAL A 13 -8.74 5.25 21.66
C VAL A 13 -8.51 6.37 20.62
N PHE A 14 -9.57 7.06 20.21
CA PHE A 14 -9.47 8.16 19.22
C PHE A 14 -9.46 9.56 19.88
N MET A 15 -9.43 9.65 21.20
CA MET A 15 -9.44 10.93 21.90
C MET A 15 -8.01 11.43 22.13
N THR A 16 -7.81 12.73 21.97
CA THR A 16 -6.59 13.39 22.48
C THR A 16 -6.62 13.45 23.99
N ALA A 17 -5.47 13.67 24.65
CA ALA A 17 -5.39 13.82 26.11
C ALA A 17 -6.33 14.91 26.62
N ALA A 18 -6.42 16.04 25.89
CA ALA A 18 -7.32 17.16 26.20
C ALA A 18 -8.79 16.72 26.17
N LYS A 19 -9.21 16.03 25.10
CA LYS A 19 -10.59 15.57 24.90
C LYS A 19 -10.99 14.48 25.90
N LEU A 20 -10.08 13.56 26.20
CA LEU A 20 -10.30 12.57 27.25
C LEU A 20 -10.42 13.23 28.63
N GLY A 21 -9.58 14.24 28.90
CA GLY A 21 -9.65 15.04 30.13
C GLY A 21 -11.00 15.72 30.29
N GLU A 22 -11.49 16.38 29.26
CA GLU A 22 -12.82 16.99 29.20
C GLU A 22 -13.93 15.97 29.51
N GLN A 23 -13.90 14.80 28.89
CA GLN A 23 -14.91 13.76 29.09
C GLN A 23 -14.95 13.21 30.51
N VAL A 24 -13.81 13.10 31.17
CA VAL A 24 -13.73 12.54 32.54
C VAL A 24 -13.63 13.61 33.62
N GLY A 25 -13.70 14.90 33.25
CA GLY A 25 -13.70 16.04 34.20
C GLY A 25 -12.35 16.30 34.86
N VAL A 26 -11.23 16.04 34.15
CA VAL A 26 -9.86 16.29 34.63
C VAL A 26 -9.05 17.11 33.63
N SER A 27 -7.92 17.70 34.07
CA SER A 27 -7.04 18.42 33.16
C SER A 27 -6.27 17.47 32.22
N GLU A 28 -5.87 17.97 31.04
CA GLU A 28 -5.01 17.26 30.10
C GLU A 28 -3.73 16.76 30.78
N SER A 29 -3.10 17.57 31.63
CA SER A 29 -1.89 17.17 32.36
C SER A 29 -2.13 16.02 33.33
N THR A 30 -3.36 15.82 33.82
CA THR A 30 -3.74 14.67 34.62
C THR A 30 -3.84 13.41 33.78
N VAL A 31 -4.33 13.53 32.55
CA VAL A 31 -4.37 12.40 31.60
C VAL A 31 -2.96 11.96 31.19
N VAL A 32 -2.07 12.91 30.91
CA VAL A 32 -0.66 12.62 30.61
C VAL A 32 0.02 11.92 31.79
N ARG A 33 -0.18 12.42 33.03
CA ARG A 33 0.37 11.77 34.23
C ARG A 33 -0.21 10.38 34.49
N PHE A 34 -1.45 10.14 34.11
CA PHE A 34 -2.07 8.82 34.17
C PHE A 34 -1.34 7.84 33.24
N ALA A 35 -1.04 8.23 31.99
CA ALA A 35 -0.28 7.41 31.04
C ALA A 35 1.13 7.10 31.57
N ILE A 36 1.84 8.09 32.11
CA ILE A 36 3.16 7.90 32.73
C ILE A 36 3.07 6.98 33.95
N GLY A 37 2.03 7.08 34.76
CA GLY A 37 1.79 6.20 35.90
C GLY A 37 1.51 4.73 35.52
N LEU A 38 1.13 4.47 34.28
CA LEU A 38 0.99 3.12 33.69
C LEU A 38 2.29 2.59 33.07
N GLY A 39 3.36 3.39 33.06
CA GLY A 39 4.68 2.99 32.55
C GLY A 39 4.98 3.43 31.12
N TYR A 40 4.15 4.28 30.51
CA TYR A 40 4.38 4.84 29.19
C TYR A 40 5.16 6.18 29.31
N GLU A 41 5.90 6.56 28.26
CA GLU A 41 6.61 7.86 28.22
C GLU A 41 5.67 9.07 28.24
N GLY A 42 4.43 8.87 27.77
CA GLY A 42 3.38 9.89 27.72
C GLY A 42 2.08 9.37 27.15
N TYR A 43 1.13 10.28 26.94
CA TYR A 43 -0.18 9.92 26.39
C TYR A 43 -0.12 9.37 24.95
N PRO A 44 0.73 9.88 24.03
CA PRO A 44 0.82 9.32 22.68
C PRO A 44 1.19 7.82 22.66
N GLU A 45 2.20 7.41 23.42
CA GLU A 45 2.63 6.00 23.50
C GLU A 45 1.54 5.12 24.14
N PHE A 46 0.89 5.62 25.18
CA PHE A 46 -0.28 4.94 25.78
C PHE A 46 -1.41 4.79 24.76
N GLN A 47 -1.67 5.82 23.97
CA GLN A 47 -2.71 5.81 22.93
C GLN A 47 -2.40 4.78 21.85
N GLU A 48 -1.15 4.69 21.39
CA GLU A 48 -0.72 3.66 20.43
C GLU A 48 -0.94 2.23 20.98
N ALA A 49 -0.55 1.99 22.22
CA ALA A 49 -0.77 0.71 22.88
C ALA A 49 -2.28 0.38 23.03
N LEU A 50 -3.10 1.37 23.36
CA LEU A 50 -4.55 1.23 23.43
C LEU A 50 -5.14 0.95 22.04
N GLU A 51 -4.65 1.61 21.00
CA GLU A 51 -5.06 1.37 19.62
C GLU A 51 -4.78 -0.07 19.18
N GLU A 52 -3.59 -0.57 19.47
CA GLU A 52 -3.21 -1.94 19.12
C GLU A 52 -4.11 -2.96 19.83
N TRP A 53 -4.41 -2.74 21.11
CA TRP A 53 -5.31 -3.57 21.86
C TRP A 53 -6.74 -3.54 21.32
N VAL A 54 -7.26 -2.36 20.96
CA VAL A 54 -8.59 -2.17 20.37
C VAL A 54 -8.67 -2.73 18.95
N LYS A 55 -7.60 -2.60 18.14
CA LYS A 55 -7.50 -3.20 16.80
C LYS A 55 -7.80 -4.70 16.82
N ASN A 56 -7.44 -5.37 17.90
CA ASN A 56 -7.68 -6.81 18.04
C ASN A 56 -9.08 -7.17 18.57
N LYS A 57 -9.78 -6.24 19.22
CA LYS A 57 -11.09 -6.49 19.85
C LYS A 57 -12.29 -6.02 19.01
N LEU A 58 -12.18 -4.89 18.32
CA LEU A 58 -13.30 -4.35 17.54
C LEU A 58 -13.40 -4.98 16.16
N ASN A 59 -14.62 -5.30 15.74
CA ASN A 59 -14.88 -5.60 14.33
C ASN A 59 -14.84 -4.32 13.48
N ALA A 60 -14.74 -4.50 12.15
CA ALA A 60 -14.57 -3.38 11.22
C ALA A 60 -15.70 -2.33 11.30
N VAL A 61 -16.94 -2.75 11.53
CA VAL A 61 -18.10 -1.85 11.64
C VAL A 61 -18.03 -1.01 12.91
N GLN A 62 -17.65 -1.63 14.03
CA GLN A 62 -17.47 -0.94 15.31
C GLN A 62 -16.36 0.13 15.22
N LYS A 63 -15.27 -0.17 14.51
CA LYS A 63 -14.18 0.81 14.28
C LYS A 63 -14.66 2.05 13.54
N VAL A 64 -15.46 1.86 12.47
CA VAL A 64 -16.04 2.97 11.70
C VAL A 64 -17.01 3.77 12.56
N GLY A 65 -17.87 3.10 13.30
CA GLY A 65 -18.83 3.76 14.21
C GLY A 65 -18.14 4.58 15.30
N ALA A 66 -17.08 4.01 15.92
CA ALA A 66 -16.31 4.69 16.95
C ALA A 66 -15.58 5.95 16.42
N LYS A 67 -15.00 5.88 15.23
CA LYS A 67 -14.24 6.99 14.63
C LYS A 67 -15.13 8.04 13.98
N TYR A 68 -16.19 7.64 13.29
CA TYR A 68 -16.96 8.49 12.39
C TYR A 68 -18.45 8.60 12.74
N GLY A 69 -18.95 7.92 13.77
CA GLY A 69 -20.37 7.74 14.05
C GLY A 69 -21.18 9.04 14.22
N ASN A 70 -20.51 10.13 14.62
CA ASN A 70 -21.14 11.45 14.76
C ASN A 70 -20.69 12.45 13.67
N SER A 71 -19.93 12.00 12.66
CA SER A 71 -19.40 12.87 11.62
C SER A 71 -20.34 12.99 10.43
N THR A 72 -20.39 14.14 9.83
CA THR A 72 -21.02 14.36 8.53
C THR A 72 -20.20 13.70 7.41
N GLN A 73 -20.81 13.47 6.24
CA GLN A 73 -20.10 12.91 5.09
C GLN A 73 -18.89 13.77 4.65
N ALA A 74 -19.02 15.11 4.75
CA ALA A 74 -17.93 16.02 4.41
C ALA A 74 -16.77 15.92 5.41
N GLU A 75 -17.05 15.77 6.69
CA GLU A 75 -16.03 15.56 7.73
C GLU A 75 -15.33 14.21 7.56
N VAL A 76 -16.06 13.15 7.20
CA VAL A 76 -15.47 11.84 6.87
C VAL A 76 -14.51 11.96 5.68
N LEU A 77 -14.93 12.62 4.59
CA LEU A 77 -14.07 12.85 3.42
C LEU A 77 -12.78 13.57 3.81
N GLN A 78 -12.90 14.69 4.52
CA GLN A 78 -11.74 15.47 4.97
C GLN A 78 -10.82 14.65 5.87
N SER A 79 -11.37 13.92 6.83
CA SER A 79 -10.61 13.07 7.76
C SER A 79 -9.85 11.97 7.06
N VAL A 80 -10.45 11.31 6.07
CA VAL A 80 -9.78 10.25 5.30
C VAL A 80 -8.62 10.82 4.48
N LEU A 81 -8.85 11.91 3.73
CA LEU A 81 -7.79 12.54 2.92
C LEU A 81 -6.63 13.04 3.79
N THR A 82 -6.93 13.64 4.97
CA THR A 82 -5.89 14.08 5.90
C THR A 82 -5.08 12.90 6.43
N ALA A 83 -5.74 11.83 6.84
CA ALA A 83 -5.06 10.62 7.31
C ALA A 83 -4.20 9.96 6.20
N ASP A 84 -4.61 10.04 4.94
CA ASP A 84 -3.81 9.56 3.82
C ASP A 84 -2.55 10.41 3.58
N ILE A 85 -2.65 11.73 3.73
CA ILE A 85 -1.49 12.64 3.68
C ILE A 85 -0.49 12.29 4.79
N GLU A 86 -0.96 12.07 6.02
CA GLU A 86 -0.12 11.67 7.15
C GLU A 86 0.63 10.36 6.86
N LYS A 87 -0.03 9.35 6.29
CA LYS A 87 0.62 8.08 5.91
C LYS A 87 1.71 8.25 4.85
N ILE A 88 1.50 9.14 3.87
CA ILE A 88 2.53 9.46 2.88
C ILE A 88 3.71 10.15 3.58
N GLN A 89 3.46 11.11 4.46
CA GLN A 89 4.50 11.82 5.22
C GLN A 89 5.31 10.85 6.09
N ASP A 90 4.65 9.96 6.83
CA ASP A 90 5.32 8.94 7.63
C ASP A 90 6.16 7.99 6.78
N THR A 91 5.67 7.63 5.59
CA THR A 91 6.42 6.80 4.66
C THR A 91 7.68 7.53 4.17
N ILE A 92 7.59 8.81 3.83
CA ILE A 92 8.76 9.61 3.41
C ILE A 92 9.85 9.63 4.49
N VAL A 93 9.46 9.76 5.76
CA VAL A 93 10.41 9.81 6.88
C VAL A 93 11.09 8.47 7.14
N ASN A 94 10.36 7.36 6.92
CA ASN A 94 10.79 6.02 7.30
C ASN A 94 11.29 5.16 6.11
N VAL A 95 11.19 5.65 4.87
CA VAL A 95 11.68 4.89 3.71
C VAL A 95 13.21 4.78 3.75
N ASP A 96 13.71 3.56 3.56
CA ASP A 96 15.13 3.29 3.41
C ASP A 96 15.54 3.46 1.95
N ALA A 97 16.28 4.53 1.65
CA ALA A 97 16.76 4.83 0.31
C ALA A 97 17.72 3.75 -0.23
N VAL A 98 18.51 3.12 0.64
CA VAL A 98 19.43 2.03 0.23
C VAL A 98 18.66 0.79 -0.16
N ALA A 99 17.63 0.44 0.62
CA ALA A 99 16.73 -0.66 0.28
C ALA A 99 15.95 -0.36 -1.01
N PHE A 100 15.53 0.89 -1.21
CA PHE A 100 14.84 1.30 -2.44
C PHE A 100 15.74 1.15 -3.67
N ASP A 101 16.98 1.63 -3.63
CA ASP A 101 17.95 1.49 -4.71
C ASP A 101 18.26 0.01 -4.99
N ALA A 102 18.44 -0.80 -3.95
CA ALA A 102 18.65 -2.23 -4.08
C ALA A 102 17.45 -2.94 -4.75
N ALA A 103 16.21 -2.55 -4.41
CA ALA A 103 15.01 -3.09 -5.06
C ALA A 103 14.98 -2.77 -6.56
N VAL A 104 15.32 -1.54 -6.94
CA VAL A 104 15.41 -1.12 -8.35
C VAL A 104 16.44 -1.96 -9.09
N ASP A 105 17.63 -2.17 -8.51
CA ASP A 105 18.70 -2.96 -9.14
C ASP A 105 18.27 -4.44 -9.28
N ILE A 106 17.73 -5.05 -8.24
CA ILE A 106 17.19 -6.43 -8.29
C ILE A 106 16.16 -6.57 -9.43
N ILE A 107 15.23 -5.62 -9.56
CA ILE A 107 14.19 -5.67 -10.61
C ILE A 107 14.83 -5.56 -12.00
N LEU A 108 15.86 -4.75 -12.18
CA LEU A 108 16.51 -4.57 -13.47
C LEU A 108 17.39 -5.76 -13.88
N GLU A 109 17.98 -6.45 -12.92
CA GLU A 109 18.90 -7.58 -13.13
C GLU A 109 18.17 -8.92 -13.30
N ALA A 110 17.00 -9.08 -12.71
CA ALA A 110 16.25 -10.33 -12.75
C ALA A 110 15.87 -10.74 -14.19
N GLU A 111 15.94 -12.04 -14.50
CA GLU A 111 15.46 -12.58 -15.79
C GLU A 111 13.94 -12.55 -15.85
N THR A 112 13.27 -13.02 -14.80
CA THR A 112 11.81 -12.99 -14.63
C THR A 112 11.45 -12.34 -13.30
N ILE A 113 10.38 -11.54 -13.29
CA ILE A 113 9.82 -10.96 -12.07
C ILE A 113 8.46 -11.59 -11.79
N TYR A 114 8.33 -12.18 -10.61
CA TYR A 114 7.06 -12.69 -10.11
C TYR A 114 6.44 -11.65 -9.17
N LEU A 115 5.15 -11.40 -9.33
CA LEU A 115 4.39 -10.47 -8.48
C LEU A 115 3.30 -11.22 -7.75
N VAL A 116 3.19 -11.00 -6.45
CA VAL A 116 2.13 -11.59 -5.63
C VAL A 116 1.57 -10.58 -4.64
N GLY A 117 0.28 -10.35 -4.72
CA GLY A 117 -0.54 -9.62 -3.76
C GLY A 117 -1.89 -10.30 -3.66
N VAL A 118 -2.48 -10.36 -2.46
CA VAL A 118 -3.71 -11.10 -2.24
C VAL A 118 -4.75 -10.19 -1.59
N ARG A 119 -6.03 -10.31 -1.99
CA ARG A 119 -7.16 -9.52 -1.50
C ARG A 119 -6.95 -8.03 -1.78
N SER A 120 -6.97 -7.15 -0.76
CA SER A 120 -6.75 -5.70 -0.91
C SER A 120 -5.39 -5.33 -1.53
N CYS A 121 -4.39 -6.22 -1.45
CA CYS A 121 -3.07 -6.00 -2.08
C CYS A 121 -3.01 -6.46 -3.54
N GLU A 122 -3.99 -7.22 -4.04
CA GLU A 122 -4.03 -7.66 -5.45
C GLU A 122 -4.07 -6.48 -6.42
N PRO A 123 -4.87 -5.41 -6.21
CA PRO A 123 -4.84 -4.23 -7.07
C PRO A 123 -3.48 -3.54 -7.14
N LEU A 124 -2.67 -3.57 -6.08
CA LEU A 124 -1.32 -3.02 -6.09
C LEU A 124 -0.38 -3.86 -6.96
N ALA A 125 -0.50 -5.19 -6.88
CA ALA A 125 0.25 -6.10 -7.73
C ALA A 125 -0.16 -5.98 -9.20
N ASP A 126 -1.46 -5.86 -9.48
CA ASP A 126 -2.00 -5.59 -10.84
C ASP A 126 -1.45 -4.26 -11.39
N PHE A 127 -1.45 -3.21 -10.60
CA PHE A 127 -0.93 -1.90 -10.99
C PHE A 127 0.56 -1.95 -11.32
N LEU A 128 1.36 -2.57 -10.46
CA LEU A 128 2.79 -2.74 -10.68
C LEU A 128 3.06 -3.61 -11.92
N HIS A 129 2.30 -4.70 -12.08
CA HIS A 129 2.37 -5.57 -13.25
C HIS A 129 2.13 -4.82 -14.56
N PHE A 130 1.08 -3.98 -14.60
CA PHE A 130 0.77 -3.16 -15.76
C PHE A 130 1.95 -2.29 -16.20
N TYR A 131 2.54 -1.53 -15.26
CA TYR A 131 3.64 -0.64 -15.58
C TYR A 131 4.95 -1.38 -15.87
N LEU A 132 5.25 -2.47 -15.17
CA LEU A 132 6.44 -3.26 -15.46
C LEU A 132 6.39 -3.87 -16.85
N ASN A 133 5.23 -4.33 -17.33
CA ASN A 133 5.09 -4.84 -18.71
C ASN A 133 5.29 -3.76 -19.77
N MET A 134 5.07 -2.49 -19.47
CA MET A 134 5.41 -1.39 -20.38
C MET A 134 6.92 -1.12 -20.42
N ILE A 135 7.62 -1.39 -19.31
CA ILE A 135 9.05 -1.12 -19.16
C ILE A 135 9.89 -2.28 -19.69
N ARG A 136 9.50 -3.53 -19.38
CA ARG A 136 10.24 -4.76 -19.71
C ARG A 136 9.32 -5.96 -19.87
N GLY A 137 9.81 -7.00 -20.54
CA GLY A 137 9.13 -8.30 -20.62
C GLY A 137 9.40 -9.21 -19.40
N ASN A 138 8.87 -10.42 -19.46
CA ASN A 138 9.05 -11.49 -18.47
C ASN A 138 8.55 -11.11 -17.05
N ILE A 139 7.34 -10.60 -16.97
CA ILE A 139 6.64 -10.34 -15.72
C ILE A 139 5.52 -11.38 -15.54
N VAL A 140 5.53 -12.08 -14.42
CA VAL A 140 4.52 -13.09 -14.07
C VAL A 140 3.71 -12.58 -12.89
N LEU A 141 2.45 -12.26 -13.12
CA LEU A 141 1.52 -11.94 -12.05
C LEU A 141 0.87 -13.23 -11.53
N ILE A 142 1.12 -13.56 -10.27
CA ILE A 142 0.53 -14.74 -9.61
C ILE A 142 -0.89 -14.37 -9.20
N LYS A 143 -1.87 -14.81 -9.99
CA LYS A 143 -3.28 -14.50 -9.78
C LYS A 143 -4.10 -15.77 -9.67
N THR A 144 -4.27 -16.25 -8.44
CA THR A 144 -5.05 -17.45 -8.14
C THR A 144 -5.55 -17.47 -6.72
N THR A 145 -6.65 -18.15 -6.48
CA THR A 145 -7.15 -18.47 -5.13
C THR A 145 -6.63 -19.81 -4.60
N SER A 146 -6.05 -20.63 -5.47
CA SER A 146 -5.50 -21.96 -5.16
C SER A 146 -4.02 -21.87 -4.78
N VAL A 147 -3.64 -22.51 -3.68
CA VAL A 147 -2.21 -22.62 -3.28
C VAL A 147 -1.46 -23.53 -4.24
N THR A 148 -2.11 -24.57 -4.78
CA THR A 148 -1.51 -25.49 -5.75
C THR A 148 -1.16 -24.75 -7.04
N GLU A 149 -2.12 -24.05 -7.63
CA GLU A 149 -1.90 -23.25 -8.86
C GLU A 149 -0.83 -22.15 -8.64
N MET A 150 -0.75 -21.59 -7.46
CA MET A 150 0.30 -20.62 -7.13
C MET A 150 1.69 -21.24 -7.31
N PHE A 151 1.93 -22.43 -6.75
CA PHE A 151 3.21 -23.13 -6.93
C PHE A 151 3.45 -23.59 -8.36
N GLU A 152 2.40 -24.01 -9.09
CA GLU A 152 2.49 -24.34 -10.51
C GLU A 152 2.97 -23.14 -11.35
N GLN A 153 2.43 -21.94 -11.08
CA GLN A 153 2.87 -20.70 -11.74
C GLN A 153 4.32 -20.34 -11.40
N MET A 154 4.82 -20.76 -10.25
CA MET A 154 6.17 -20.46 -9.76
C MET A 154 7.17 -21.60 -9.96
N ILE A 155 6.78 -22.72 -10.54
CA ILE A 155 7.61 -23.94 -10.57
C ILE A 155 9.01 -23.74 -11.21
N ARG A 156 9.15 -22.75 -12.09
CA ARG A 156 10.39 -22.44 -12.82
C ARG A 156 11.24 -21.36 -12.18
N ILE A 157 10.80 -20.76 -11.06
CA ILE A 157 11.54 -19.71 -10.38
C ILE A 157 12.91 -20.24 -9.93
N ASN A 158 13.96 -19.44 -10.10
CA ASN A 158 15.34 -19.81 -9.80
C ASN A 158 16.16 -18.59 -9.36
N GLU A 159 17.47 -18.77 -9.15
CA GLU A 159 18.39 -17.77 -8.61
C GLU A 159 18.59 -16.52 -9.49
N LYS A 160 18.13 -16.55 -10.75
CA LYS A 160 18.21 -15.39 -11.66
C LYS A 160 16.93 -14.57 -11.66
N ASP A 161 15.91 -15.03 -10.94
CA ASP A 161 14.61 -14.40 -10.89
C ASP A 161 14.43 -13.57 -9.61
N ALA A 162 13.40 -12.74 -9.61
CA ALA A 162 12.97 -12.00 -8.43
C ALA A 162 11.47 -12.19 -8.19
N ILE A 163 11.07 -12.14 -6.92
CA ILE A 163 9.66 -12.05 -6.54
C ILE A 163 9.41 -10.77 -5.76
N ILE A 164 8.31 -10.10 -6.02
CA ILE A 164 7.82 -8.96 -5.25
C ILE A 164 6.54 -9.38 -4.53
N GLY A 165 6.61 -9.49 -3.21
CA GLY A 165 5.48 -9.83 -2.35
C GLY A 165 4.90 -8.58 -1.70
N ILE A 166 3.59 -8.34 -1.89
CA ILE A 166 2.87 -7.19 -1.33
C ILE A 166 1.87 -7.68 -0.29
N SER A 167 2.06 -7.32 0.97
CA SER A 167 1.14 -7.69 2.05
C SER A 167 1.25 -6.77 3.25
N PHE A 168 0.09 -6.37 3.77
CA PHE A 168 -0.08 -5.47 4.92
C PHE A 168 -0.81 -6.18 6.08
N PRO A 169 -1.01 -5.57 7.24
CA PRO A 169 -1.59 -6.21 8.42
C PRO A 169 -2.82 -7.06 8.13
N ARG A 170 -2.94 -8.18 8.86
CA ARG A 170 -3.61 -9.43 8.52
C ARG A 170 -2.93 -10.15 7.35
N TYR A 171 -1.59 -10.10 7.41
CA TYR A 171 -0.67 -10.62 6.38
C TYR A 171 -1.13 -11.95 5.77
N SER A 172 -0.99 -12.06 4.46
CA SER A 172 -1.43 -13.24 3.72
C SER A 172 -0.43 -14.39 3.83
N MET A 173 -0.86 -15.51 4.38
CA MET A 173 -0.06 -16.74 4.37
C MET A 173 0.26 -17.26 2.95
N ARG A 174 -0.57 -16.95 1.96
CA ARG A 174 -0.27 -17.28 0.55
C ARG A 174 0.91 -16.48 0.04
N THR A 175 0.92 -15.16 0.28
CA THR A 175 2.03 -14.29 -0.08
C THR A 175 3.31 -14.75 0.62
N LEU A 176 3.25 -15.04 1.92
CA LEU A 176 4.39 -15.54 2.68
C LEU A 176 4.96 -16.84 2.10
N LYS A 177 4.10 -17.83 1.83
CA LYS A 177 4.51 -19.11 1.22
C LYS A 177 5.09 -18.96 -0.19
N ALA A 178 4.60 -18.01 -0.99
CA ALA A 178 5.18 -17.72 -2.29
C ALA A 178 6.61 -17.18 -2.16
N MET A 179 6.83 -16.29 -1.19
CA MET A 179 8.16 -15.71 -0.91
C MET A 179 9.12 -16.75 -0.32
N GLU A 180 8.65 -17.59 0.60
CA GLU A 180 9.40 -18.75 1.13
C GLU A 180 9.88 -19.65 -0.01
N PHE A 181 8.96 -20.06 -0.89
CA PHE A 181 9.26 -20.91 -2.03
C PHE A 181 10.28 -20.30 -3.01
N ALA A 182 10.21 -18.98 -3.24
CA ALA A 182 11.18 -18.26 -4.05
C ALA A 182 12.55 -18.21 -3.38
N ASN A 183 12.59 -17.92 -2.07
CA ASN A 183 13.81 -17.89 -1.29
C ASN A 183 14.52 -19.27 -1.26
N ASP A 184 13.77 -20.37 -1.12
CA ASP A 184 14.31 -21.73 -1.14
C ASP A 184 14.95 -22.09 -2.49
N ARG A 185 14.63 -21.35 -3.55
CA ARG A 185 15.22 -21.46 -4.88
C ARG A 185 16.29 -20.40 -5.17
N ASN A 186 16.73 -19.68 -4.13
CA ASN A 186 17.71 -18.59 -4.19
C ASN A 186 17.29 -17.40 -5.06
N ALA A 187 16.01 -17.26 -5.43
CA ALA A 187 15.50 -16.09 -6.09
C ALA A 187 15.57 -14.87 -5.13
N LYS A 188 15.71 -13.68 -5.69
CA LYS A 188 15.68 -12.45 -4.89
C LYS A 188 14.26 -12.15 -4.46
N VAL A 189 14.08 -11.81 -3.18
CA VAL A 189 12.76 -11.52 -2.60
C VAL A 189 12.69 -10.06 -2.19
N ILE A 190 11.80 -9.30 -2.81
CA ILE A 190 11.47 -7.93 -2.45
C ILE A 190 10.12 -7.95 -1.72
N THR A 191 10.02 -7.27 -0.58
CA THR A 191 8.76 -7.11 0.13
C THR A 191 8.29 -5.66 0.08
N ILE A 192 6.98 -5.47 -0.08
CA ILE A 192 6.30 -4.19 0.14
C ILE A 192 5.32 -4.41 1.29
N THR A 193 5.61 -3.82 2.45
CA THR A 193 4.87 -4.04 3.71
C THR A 193 4.91 -2.78 4.59
N ASP A 194 4.33 -2.84 5.78
CA ASP A 194 4.17 -1.67 6.69
C ASP A 194 5.27 -1.53 7.73
N SER A 195 5.96 -2.60 8.08
CA SER A 195 6.88 -2.61 9.22
C SER A 195 8.08 -3.54 9.01
N ILE A 196 9.22 -3.19 9.59
CA ILE A 196 10.40 -4.06 9.68
C ILE A 196 10.12 -5.35 10.47
N HIS A 197 9.11 -5.33 11.34
CA HIS A 197 8.68 -6.49 12.14
C HIS A 197 7.61 -7.34 11.43
N SER A 198 7.25 -7.00 10.21
CA SER A 198 6.31 -7.80 9.41
C SER A 198 6.84 -9.21 9.19
N PRO A 199 6.01 -10.27 9.31
CA PRO A 199 6.41 -11.63 8.97
C PRO A 199 6.82 -11.78 7.50
N MET A 200 6.43 -10.83 6.64
CA MET A 200 6.84 -10.81 5.24
C MET A 200 8.36 -10.67 5.09
N ASN A 201 9.04 -10.09 6.07
CA ASN A 201 10.49 -9.84 6.02
C ASN A 201 11.34 -11.08 6.34
N LEU A 202 10.74 -12.20 6.73
CA LEU A 202 11.48 -13.42 7.07
C LEU A 202 12.36 -13.95 5.93
N TYR A 203 11.91 -13.79 4.70
CA TYR A 203 12.57 -14.32 3.50
C TYR A 203 13.10 -13.23 2.57
N SER A 204 12.98 -11.96 2.97
CA SER A 204 13.27 -10.85 2.05
C SER A 204 14.76 -10.58 1.90
N SER A 205 15.17 -10.32 0.67
CA SER A 205 16.47 -9.74 0.32
C SER A 205 16.46 -8.22 0.47
N CYS A 206 15.28 -7.60 0.35
CA CYS A 206 15.09 -6.16 0.36
C CYS A 206 13.66 -5.83 0.82
N ASN A 207 13.52 -4.85 1.73
CA ASN A 207 12.25 -4.45 2.33
C ASN A 207 11.91 -3.02 1.95
N LEU A 208 10.77 -2.83 1.30
CA LEU A 208 10.20 -1.52 1.02
C LEU A 208 9.04 -1.27 1.99
N LEU A 209 9.20 -0.28 2.84
CA LEU A 209 8.22 0.02 3.89
C LEU A 209 7.32 1.17 3.47
N ALA A 210 6.00 0.96 3.56
CA ALA A 210 4.99 1.98 3.34
C ALA A 210 3.90 1.89 4.41
N ARG A 211 3.54 3.01 5.00
CA ARG A 211 2.56 3.04 6.08
C ARG A 211 1.17 2.67 5.55
N SER A 212 0.54 1.67 6.18
CA SER A 212 -0.81 1.21 5.86
C SER A 212 -1.54 0.84 7.14
N ASP A 213 -2.08 1.82 7.84
CA ASP A 213 -2.81 1.60 9.08
C ASP A 213 -4.25 1.25 8.80
N MET A 214 -4.69 0.14 9.36
CA MET A 214 -6.08 -0.27 9.33
C MET A 214 -6.86 0.39 10.46
N VAL A 215 -7.30 1.62 10.24
CA VAL A 215 -8.14 2.34 11.23
C VAL A 215 -9.63 2.10 10.99
N SER A 216 -10.01 1.51 9.84
CA SER A 216 -11.41 1.30 9.45
C SER A 216 -11.61 -0.05 8.73
N ILE A 217 -12.73 -0.22 8.03
CA ILE A 217 -12.98 -1.34 7.09
C ILE A 217 -11.98 -1.31 5.93
N VAL A 218 -11.57 -0.11 5.53
CA VAL A 218 -10.69 0.12 4.38
C VAL A 218 -9.27 0.31 4.87
N ASP A 219 -8.37 -0.55 4.40
CA ASP A 219 -6.93 -0.35 4.53
C ASP A 219 -6.52 0.76 3.57
N SER A 220 -5.90 1.85 4.06
CA SER A 220 -5.37 2.85 3.14
C SER A 220 -4.17 2.29 2.40
N LEU A 221 -4.28 2.23 1.08
CA LEU A 221 -3.20 1.80 0.19
C LEU A 221 -2.54 2.98 -0.56
N VAL A 222 -2.79 4.21 -0.13
CA VAL A 222 -2.28 5.42 -0.79
C VAL A 222 -0.76 5.50 -0.71
N ALA A 223 -0.17 5.33 0.47
CA ALA A 223 1.28 5.35 0.63
C ALA A 223 1.96 4.15 -0.05
N PRO A 224 1.47 2.89 0.07
CA PRO A 224 1.93 1.78 -0.75
C PRO A 224 1.90 2.04 -2.25
N LEU A 225 0.81 2.61 -2.77
CA LEU A 225 0.69 2.96 -4.18
C LEU A 225 1.68 4.05 -4.59
N SER A 226 1.89 5.06 -3.74
CA SER A 226 2.88 6.12 -3.97
C SER A 226 4.31 5.57 -4.01
N LEU A 227 4.64 4.60 -3.15
CA LEU A 227 5.92 3.90 -3.18
C LEU A 227 6.11 3.11 -4.48
N ILE A 228 5.07 2.41 -4.95
CA ILE A 228 5.08 1.71 -6.23
C ILE A 228 5.26 2.68 -7.40
N ASN A 229 4.60 3.84 -7.38
CA ASN A 229 4.81 4.89 -8.38
C ASN A 229 6.28 5.34 -8.40
N ALA A 230 6.88 5.59 -7.25
CA ALA A 230 8.29 5.96 -7.15
C ALA A 230 9.21 4.88 -7.73
N LEU A 231 8.91 3.60 -7.46
CA LEU A 231 9.65 2.46 -7.98
C LEU A 231 9.59 2.41 -9.52
N VAL A 232 8.41 2.56 -10.10
CA VAL A 232 8.22 2.61 -11.56
C VAL A 232 9.00 3.76 -12.18
N VAL A 233 8.94 4.96 -11.60
CA VAL A 233 9.69 6.14 -12.09
C VAL A 233 11.20 5.91 -12.01
N ALA A 234 11.70 5.36 -10.90
CA ALA A 234 13.12 5.06 -10.73
C ALA A 234 13.63 4.05 -11.77
N LEU A 235 12.84 3.01 -12.07
CA LEU A 235 13.16 2.03 -13.13
C LEU A 235 13.25 2.70 -14.50
N CYS A 236 12.32 3.59 -14.84
CA CYS A 236 12.34 4.36 -16.08
C CYS A 236 13.60 5.22 -16.20
N LEU A 237 14.01 5.88 -15.10
CA LEU A 237 15.20 6.72 -15.07
C LEU A 237 16.51 5.93 -15.22
N LYS A 238 16.59 4.72 -14.66
CA LYS A 238 17.79 3.86 -14.77
C LYS A 238 17.96 3.21 -16.15
N ARG A 239 16.89 3.01 -16.92
CA ARG A 239 16.92 2.39 -18.26
C ARG A 239 16.12 3.18 -19.30
N PRO A 240 16.41 4.47 -19.51
CA PRO A 240 15.59 5.35 -20.35
C PRO A 240 15.50 4.90 -21.81
N GLN A 241 16.56 4.32 -22.37
CA GLN A 241 16.59 3.84 -23.75
C GLN A 241 15.63 2.66 -23.97
N MET A 242 15.62 1.70 -23.05
CA MET A 242 14.73 0.53 -23.11
C MET A 242 13.26 0.94 -22.98
N VAL A 243 12.96 1.83 -22.02
CA VAL A 243 11.61 2.37 -21.81
C VAL A 243 11.13 3.12 -23.04
N LYS A 244 11.98 4.00 -23.59
CA LYS A 244 11.65 4.77 -24.79
C LYS A 244 11.30 3.86 -25.97
N GLN A 245 12.13 2.85 -26.24
CA GLN A 245 11.92 1.92 -27.36
C GLN A 245 10.61 1.12 -27.20
N ASN A 246 10.31 0.66 -25.99
CA ASN A 246 9.07 -0.09 -25.72
C ASN A 246 7.83 0.82 -25.86
N LEU A 247 7.89 2.06 -25.35
CA LEU A 247 6.78 3.02 -25.47
C LEU A 247 6.56 3.45 -26.91
N GLU A 248 7.62 3.71 -27.68
CA GLU A 248 7.51 4.04 -29.12
C GLU A 248 6.80 2.92 -29.89
N THR A 249 7.18 1.66 -29.63
CA THR A 249 6.50 0.49 -30.25
C THR A 249 5.02 0.41 -29.85
N LEU A 250 4.69 0.66 -28.59
CA LEU A 250 3.31 0.69 -28.12
C LEU A 250 2.50 1.83 -28.75
N GLU A 251 3.08 3.02 -28.85
CA GLU A 251 2.43 4.16 -29.50
C GLU A 251 2.17 3.93 -30.98
N GLU A 252 3.09 3.30 -31.71
CA GLU A 252 2.86 2.89 -33.08
C GLU A 252 1.66 1.93 -33.21
N VAL A 253 1.57 0.93 -32.31
CA VAL A 253 0.44 0.00 -32.27
C VAL A 253 -0.86 0.74 -31.95
N TRP A 254 -0.86 1.60 -30.94
CA TRP A 254 -2.05 2.37 -30.55
C TRP A 254 -2.55 3.29 -31.67
N ASN A 255 -1.63 3.91 -32.39
CA ASN A 255 -1.98 4.75 -33.54
C ASN A 255 -2.52 3.91 -34.72
N ASN A 256 -1.88 2.80 -35.05
CA ASN A 256 -2.28 1.93 -36.16
C ASN A 256 -3.66 1.30 -35.92
N TYR A 257 -3.98 0.97 -34.68
CA TYR A 257 -5.25 0.37 -34.28
C TYR A 257 -6.27 1.36 -33.70
N GLN A 258 -5.96 2.66 -33.71
CA GLN A 258 -6.84 3.74 -33.21
C GLN A 258 -7.36 3.48 -31.79
N VAL A 259 -6.48 3.01 -30.91
CA VAL A 259 -6.82 2.64 -29.51
C VAL A 259 -7.28 3.87 -28.72
N TYR A 260 -6.74 5.05 -29.03
CA TYR A 260 -7.11 6.31 -28.39
C TYR A 260 -7.72 7.29 -29.42
N LEU A 261 -8.74 8.02 -29.00
CA LEU A 261 -9.29 9.12 -29.79
C LEU A 261 -8.26 10.27 -29.86
N ASN A 262 -7.63 10.44 -31.02
CA ASN A 262 -6.74 11.58 -31.23
C ASN A 262 -7.57 12.87 -31.26
N ALA A 263 -7.09 13.93 -30.58
CA ALA A 263 -7.76 15.23 -30.51
C ALA A 263 -8.11 15.84 -31.90
N VAL A 264 -7.40 15.42 -32.94
CA VAL A 264 -7.64 15.85 -34.34
C VAL A 264 -8.93 15.24 -34.91
N SER A 265 -9.35 14.04 -34.48
CA SER A 265 -10.61 13.44 -34.92
C SER A 265 -11.84 14.15 -34.35
N TYR A 266 -11.71 14.81 -33.20
CA TYR A 266 -12.82 15.56 -32.59
C TYR A 266 -13.18 16.87 -33.31
N THR A 267 -12.18 17.52 -33.94
CA THR A 267 -12.41 18.71 -34.73
C THR A 267 -13.11 18.40 -36.08
N HIS A 268 -12.84 17.27 -36.70
CA HIS A 268 -13.50 16.85 -37.93
C HIS A 268 -14.96 16.41 -37.70
N LEU A 269 -15.28 15.75 -36.58
CA LEU A 269 -16.67 15.40 -36.27
C LEU A 269 -17.54 16.62 -35.98
N ARG A 270 -17.01 17.64 -35.28
CA ARG A 270 -17.73 18.92 -35.08
C ARG A 270 -17.89 19.75 -36.36
N ALA A 271 -16.93 19.68 -37.28
CA ALA A 271 -17.05 20.39 -38.58
C ALA A 271 -18.12 19.77 -39.51
N HIS A 272 -18.38 18.45 -39.38
CA HIS A 272 -19.44 17.79 -40.14
C HIS A 272 -20.85 18.06 -39.57
N GLU A 273 -21.00 18.22 -38.25
CA GLU A 273 -22.31 18.55 -37.64
C GLU A 273 -22.74 20.00 -37.92
N THR A 274 -21.77 20.94 -38.08
CA THR A 274 -22.08 22.35 -38.39
C THR A 274 -22.41 22.61 -39.86
N VAL A 275 -22.17 21.66 -40.75
CA VAL A 275 -22.52 21.82 -42.22
C VAL A 275 -23.89 21.23 -42.55
N LEU A 276 -24.53 20.48 -41.65
CA LEU A 276 -25.85 19.90 -41.84
C LEU A 276 -27.00 20.78 -41.29
N ASP A 277 -26.68 21.91 -40.63
CA ASP A 277 -27.64 22.86 -40.05
C ASP A 277 -27.71 24.20 -40.83
N LEU A 278 -27.28 24.25 -42.11
CA LEU A 278 -27.45 25.33 -43.07
C LEU A 278 -28.14 24.80 -44.33
#